data_0a122a1cd85e2601ee42390ed15c75c1
#
_entry.id   0a122a1cd85e2601ee42390ed15c75c1
#
_cell.length_a   1.000
_cell.length_b   1.000
_cell.length_c   1.000
_cell.angle_alpha   90.00
_cell.angle_beta   90.00
_cell.angle_gamma   90.00
#
_symmetry.space_group_name_H-M   'P 1'
#
loop_
_entity.id
_entity.type
_entity.pdbx_description
1 polymer ?
#
loop_
_entity_poly.entity_id
_entity_poly.type
_entity_poly.pdbx_seq_one_letter_code
_entity_poly.pdbx_strand_id
1 'polypeptide(L)'
;MLSDEVLDVVEQLIGPNIGLWSSHFICKDPFVGRKTPWHEDSSYWKGRVSNFDNIITVWLAIDDSNKENGCMQVIPGSHANGFSDYESVDGEKILFNTQFKDVDVSKAVHFELKRGECSLHDSRIIHGADANTSPNRLCGYTMPYFATNIESYPDKNPNFKVWLARGKDLAGNRYVNQK
;
A
#
# COMPACT_ATOMS: atom_id res chain seq x y z
N MET A 1 4.02 13.60 -0.92
CA MET A 1 4.81 12.45 -0.45
C MET A 1 6.09 12.79 0.32
N LEU A 2 6.78 13.86 0.01
CA LEU A 2 7.96 14.32 0.77
C LEU A 2 7.67 15.61 1.57
N SER A 3 6.40 15.90 1.84
CA SER A 3 6.00 17.04 2.65
C SER A 3 6.00 16.68 4.13
N ASP A 4 6.25 17.66 4.98
CA ASP A 4 6.32 17.44 6.43
C ASP A 4 5.00 16.96 7.00
N GLU A 5 3.85 17.41 6.49
CA GLU A 5 2.52 16.98 6.97
C GLU A 5 2.33 15.46 6.87
N VAL A 6 2.83 14.83 5.79
CA VAL A 6 2.76 13.38 5.63
C VAL A 6 3.84 12.70 6.47
N LEU A 7 5.06 13.21 6.43
CA LEU A 7 6.20 12.59 7.11
C LEU A 7 6.08 12.66 8.63
N ASP A 8 5.46 13.70 9.20
CA ASP A 8 5.21 13.81 10.64
C ASP A 8 4.27 12.72 11.16
N VAL A 9 3.29 12.31 10.34
CA VAL A 9 2.42 11.18 10.67
C VAL A 9 3.14 9.85 10.53
N VAL A 10 3.89 9.67 9.44
CA VAL A 10 4.68 8.46 9.19
C VAL A 10 5.74 8.24 10.28
N GLU A 11 6.42 9.30 10.72
CA GLU A 11 7.44 9.26 11.76
C GLU A 11 6.92 8.70 13.08
N GLN A 12 5.69 9.01 13.46
CA GLN A 12 5.07 8.50 14.69
C GLN A 12 4.88 6.97 14.67
N LEU A 13 4.84 6.35 13.49
CA LEU A 13 4.62 4.92 13.31
C LEU A 13 5.89 4.12 13.08
N ILE A 14 6.83 4.65 12.29
CA ILE A 14 8.04 3.92 11.88
C ILE A 14 9.36 4.59 12.30
N GLY A 15 9.29 5.69 13.04
CA GLY A 15 10.45 6.44 13.53
C GLY A 15 11.02 7.45 12.55
N PRO A 16 12.09 8.20 12.95
CA PRO A 16 12.52 9.42 12.29
C PRO A 16 13.36 9.22 11.02
N ASN A 17 13.72 7.99 10.70
CA ASN A 17 14.55 7.69 9.53
C ASN A 17 13.69 6.96 8.50
N ILE A 18 13.22 7.68 7.48
CA ILE A 18 12.14 7.26 6.59
C ILE A 18 12.62 7.18 5.16
N GLY A 19 12.47 6.02 4.56
CA GLY A 19 12.59 5.80 3.12
C GLY A 19 11.21 5.78 2.45
N LEU A 20 11.12 6.30 1.24
CA LEU A 20 9.95 6.16 0.36
C LEU A 20 10.24 5.06 -0.65
N TRP A 21 9.36 4.05 -0.68
CA TRP A 21 9.53 2.87 -1.51
C TRP A 21 9.06 3.10 -2.95
N SER A 22 7.87 3.63 -3.12
CA SER A 22 7.26 3.92 -4.42
C SER A 22 6.07 4.86 -4.26
N SER A 23 5.40 5.19 -5.36
CA SER A 23 4.10 5.83 -5.31
C SER A 23 3.29 5.51 -6.57
N HIS A 24 1.96 5.36 -6.41
CA HIS A 24 1.06 5.02 -7.49
C HIS A 24 -0.27 5.74 -7.35
N PHE A 25 -0.87 6.12 -8.48
CA PHE A 25 -2.28 6.45 -8.51
C PHE A 25 -3.08 5.18 -8.72
N ILE A 26 -4.09 4.97 -7.87
CA ILE A 26 -5.08 3.91 -8.00
C ILE A 26 -6.41 4.58 -8.30
N CYS A 27 -6.85 4.46 -9.55
CA CYS A 27 -8.08 5.10 -10.00
C CYS A 27 -9.06 4.05 -10.54
N LYS A 28 -10.33 4.25 -10.24
CA LYS A 28 -11.45 3.44 -10.72
C LYS A 28 -12.45 4.34 -11.40
N ASP A 29 -12.55 4.22 -12.72
CA ASP A 29 -13.51 4.98 -13.49
C ASP A 29 -14.95 4.60 -13.16
N PRO A 30 -15.92 5.51 -13.34
CA PRO A 30 -17.31 5.24 -13.10
C PRO A 30 -17.80 3.98 -13.85
N PHE A 31 -18.50 3.09 -13.16
CA PHE A 31 -19.15 1.87 -13.65
C PHE A 31 -18.24 0.77 -14.23
N VAL A 32 -16.98 1.10 -14.60
CA VAL A 32 -16.05 0.15 -15.23
C VAL A 32 -14.79 -0.10 -14.41
N GLY A 33 -14.60 0.64 -13.33
CA GLY A 33 -13.44 0.49 -12.45
C GLY A 33 -13.39 -0.91 -11.82
N ARG A 34 -12.25 -1.60 -11.98
CA ARG A 34 -12.09 -3.00 -11.58
C ARG A 34 -11.95 -3.15 -10.07
N LYS A 35 -12.35 -4.32 -9.56
CA LYS A 35 -12.04 -4.67 -8.18
C LYS A 35 -10.53 -4.87 -8.00
N THR A 36 -10.03 -4.56 -6.80
CA THR A 36 -8.70 -4.93 -6.35
C THR A 36 -8.83 -6.22 -5.55
N PRO A 37 -8.20 -7.33 -5.97
CA PRO A 37 -8.25 -8.58 -5.22
C PRO A 37 -7.68 -8.41 -3.81
N TRP A 38 -8.12 -9.26 -2.88
CA TRP A 38 -7.57 -9.30 -1.55
C TRP A 38 -6.10 -9.68 -1.58
N HIS A 39 -5.23 -8.86 -0.98
CA HIS A 39 -3.78 -9.04 -0.97
C HIS A 39 -3.13 -8.36 0.24
N GLU A 40 -1.85 -8.59 0.40
CA GLU A 40 -0.94 -7.88 1.28
C GLU A 40 0.13 -7.22 0.41
N ASP A 41 0.46 -5.96 0.66
CA ASP A 41 1.54 -5.26 -0.07
C ASP A 41 2.89 -6.00 0.07
N SER A 42 3.16 -6.54 1.25
CA SER A 42 4.37 -7.30 1.57
C SER A 42 4.60 -8.50 0.65
N SER A 43 3.55 -9.08 0.07
CA SER A 43 3.67 -10.20 -0.87
C SER A 43 4.47 -9.85 -2.11
N TYR A 44 4.38 -8.60 -2.58
CA TYR A 44 5.13 -8.11 -3.74
C TYR A 44 6.61 -7.85 -3.42
N TRP A 45 6.94 -7.69 -2.14
CA TRP A 45 8.29 -7.35 -1.68
C TRP A 45 9.03 -8.52 -1.03
N LYS A 46 8.40 -9.70 -0.96
CA LYS A 46 9.01 -10.92 -0.40
C LYS A 46 10.32 -11.26 -1.12
N GLY A 47 11.39 -11.39 -0.33
CA GLY A 47 12.74 -11.60 -0.86
C GLY A 47 13.42 -10.37 -1.46
N ARG A 48 12.81 -9.18 -1.36
CA ARG A 48 13.33 -7.91 -1.87
C ARG A 48 13.78 -6.97 -0.77
N VAL A 49 13.40 -7.25 0.47
CA VAL A 49 13.78 -6.52 1.68
C VAL A 49 14.16 -7.49 2.79
N SER A 50 14.90 -6.99 3.78
CA SER A 50 15.40 -7.81 4.91
C SER A 50 14.29 -8.25 5.87
N ASN A 51 13.27 -7.41 6.06
CA ASN A 51 12.09 -7.69 6.90
C ASN A 51 10.93 -6.77 6.49
N PHE A 52 9.76 -6.96 7.12
CA PHE A 52 8.54 -6.17 6.86
C PHE A 52 8.06 -5.38 8.07
N ASP A 53 8.82 -5.37 9.15
CA ASP A 53 8.49 -4.56 10.31
C ASP A 53 8.69 -3.09 9.95
N ASN A 54 7.74 -2.23 10.33
CA ASN A 54 7.83 -0.79 10.03
C ASN A 54 7.84 -0.45 8.52
N ILE A 55 7.03 -1.16 7.75
CA ILE A 55 6.63 -0.73 6.40
C ILE A 55 5.15 -0.40 6.42
N ILE A 56 4.81 0.82 6.07
CA ILE A 56 3.43 1.31 6.05
C ILE A 56 3.10 1.97 4.72
N THR A 57 1.86 1.85 4.30
CA THR A 57 1.36 2.56 3.13
C THR A 57 0.41 3.67 3.57
N VAL A 58 0.67 4.89 3.11
CA VAL A 58 -0.29 6.00 3.18
C VAL A 58 -1.12 5.97 1.90
N TRP A 59 -2.43 5.98 2.04
CA TRP A 59 -3.38 6.09 0.94
C TRP A 59 -4.15 7.41 1.05
N LEU A 60 -3.86 8.37 0.18
CA LEU A 60 -4.47 9.69 0.15
C LEU A 60 -5.65 9.71 -0.83
N ALA A 61 -6.82 10.11 -0.37
CA ALA A 61 -8.01 10.28 -1.19
C ALA A 61 -7.90 11.54 -2.07
N ILE A 62 -7.74 11.37 -3.36
CA ILE A 62 -7.80 12.46 -4.36
C ILE A 62 -9.25 12.79 -4.71
N ASP A 63 -10.10 11.79 -4.76
CA ASP A 63 -11.55 11.91 -4.84
C ASP A 63 -12.17 11.37 -3.54
N ASP A 64 -13.44 11.70 -3.28
CA ASP A 64 -14.20 11.03 -2.22
C ASP A 64 -14.20 9.52 -2.48
N SER A 65 -13.91 8.74 -1.44
CA SER A 65 -13.80 7.28 -1.47
C SER A 65 -14.88 6.69 -0.57
N ASN A 66 -15.78 5.88 -1.11
CA ASN A 66 -16.86 5.26 -0.39
C ASN A 66 -17.18 3.86 -0.95
N LYS A 67 -18.14 3.16 -0.34
CA LYS A 67 -18.50 1.80 -0.73
C LYS A 67 -18.96 1.70 -2.18
N GLU A 68 -19.73 2.69 -2.66
CA GLU A 68 -20.32 2.64 -3.99
C GLU A 68 -19.28 2.79 -5.11
N ASN A 69 -18.23 3.60 -4.88
CA ASN A 69 -17.14 3.76 -5.85
C ASN A 69 -15.94 2.84 -5.61
N GLY A 70 -16.07 1.88 -4.68
CA GLY A 70 -15.11 0.82 -4.45
C GLY A 70 -13.92 1.26 -3.59
N CYS A 71 -14.20 1.86 -2.42
CA CYS A 71 -13.19 2.20 -1.42
C CYS A 71 -12.44 0.96 -0.92
N MET A 72 -11.26 1.18 -0.37
CA MET A 72 -10.45 0.13 0.22
C MET A 72 -11.17 -0.50 1.42
N GLN A 73 -11.01 -1.81 1.55
CA GLN A 73 -11.45 -2.63 2.68
C GLN A 73 -10.24 -3.32 3.28
N VAL A 74 -10.21 -3.46 4.58
CA VAL A 74 -9.14 -4.16 5.31
C VAL A 74 -9.71 -5.22 6.23
N ILE A 75 -8.95 -6.27 6.52
CA ILE A 75 -9.26 -7.24 7.57
C ILE A 75 -8.47 -6.83 8.82
N PRO A 76 -9.12 -6.26 9.85
CA PRO A 76 -8.44 -5.80 11.05
C PRO A 76 -7.65 -6.90 11.74
N GLY A 77 -6.41 -6.59 12.14
CA GLY A 77 -5.53 -7.53 12.86
C GLY A 77 -4.83 -8.57 11.98
N SER A 78 -5.14 -8.66 10.69
CA SER A 78 -4.55 -9.67 9.78
C SER A 78 -3.03 -9.57 9.61
N HIS A 79 -2.45 -8.38 9.79
CA HIS A 79 -1.00 -8.14 9.74
C HIS A 79 -0.20 -8.98 10.76
N ALA A 80 -0.84 -9.46 11.82
CA ALA A 80 -0.21 -10.29 12.84
C ALA A 80 -0.10 -11.79 12.47
N ASN A 81 -0.74 -12.21 11.37
CA ASN A 81 -0.83 -13.64 11.00
C ASN A 81 0.34 -14.15 10.16
N GLY A 82 1.35 -13.31 9.87
CA GLY A 82 2.45 -13.66 8.97
C GLY A 82 2.05 -13.58 7.49
N PHE A 83 2.80 -14.27 6.65
CA PHE A 83 2.52 -14.30 5.20
C PHE A 83 1.40 -15.27 4.86
N SER A 84 0.58 -14.83 3.95
CA SER A 84 -0.59 -15.55 3.49
C SER A 84 -0.32 -16.37 2.24
N ASP A 85 -1.13 -17.42 2.03
CA ASP A 85 -1.11 -18.19 0.79
C ASP A 85 -1.93 -17.50 -0.29
N TYR A 86 -1.38 -17.45 -1.49
CA TYR A 86 -1.98 -16.82 -2.65
C TYR A 86 -2.35 -17.86 -3.71
N GLU A 87 -3.42 -17.59 -4.43
CA GLU A 87 -3.81 -18.35 -5.62
C GLU A 87 -3.81 -17.45 -6.85
N SER A 88 -3.60 -18.04 -8.03
CA SER A 88 -3.76 -17.32 -9.29
C SER A 88 -5.25 -17.08 -9.55
N VAL A 89 -5.56 -15.89 -9.99
CA VAL A 89 -6.93 -15.50 -10.36
C VAL A 89 -6.93 -15.04 -11.81
N ASP A 90 -7.65 -15.77 -12.66
CA ASP A 90 -7.87 -15.38 -14.03
C ASP A 90 -9.13 -14.54 -14.16
N GLY A 91 -9.01 -13.37 -14.79
CA GLY A 91 -10.20 -12.54 -15.05
C GLY A 91 -9.85 -11.14 -15.57
N GLU A 92 -10.54 -10.71 -16.60
CA GLU A 92 -10.38 -9.39 -17.20
C GLU A 92 -10.82 -8.23 -16.29
N LYS A 93 -11.55 -8.53 -15.22
CA LYS A 93 -12.16 -7.51 -14.33
C LYS A 93 -11.42 -7.30 -13.00
N ILE A 94 -10.21 -7.85 -12.85
CA ILE A 94 -9.40 -7.71 -11.64
C ILE A 94 -8.10 -6.96 -11.95
N LEU A 95 -7.59 -6.25 -10.94
CA LEU A 95 -6.40 -5.39 -11.10
C LEU A 95 -5.09 -6.18 -11.05
N PHE A 96 -5.04 -7.29 -10.30
CA PHE A 96 -3.88 -8.16 -10.12
C PHE A 96 -4.26 -9.62 -10.38
N ASN A 97 -3.31 -10.42 -10.86
CA ASN A 97 -3.54 -11.82 -11.23
C ASN A 97 -3.45 -12.81 -10.05
N THR A 98 -3.34 -12.32 -8.82
CA THR A 98 -3.26 -13.14 -7.61
C THR A 98 -4.16 -12.57 -6.53
N GLN A 99 -4.75 -13.44 -5.72
CA GLN A 99 -5.52 -13.04 -4.54
C GLN A 99 -5.18 -13.92 -3.34
N PHE A 100 -5.50 -13.44 -2.16
CA PHE A 100 -5.47 -14.21 -0.93
C PHE A 100 -6.52 -15.33 -0.95
N LYS A 101 -6.15 -16.53 -0.51
CA LYS A 101 -6.94 -17.74 -0.73
C LYS A 101 -8.20 -17.85 0.14
N ASP A 102 -8.12 -17.47 1.40
CA ASP A 102 -9.20 -17.66 2.38
C ASP A 102 -9.46 -16.41 3.21
N VAL A 103 -10.09 -15.39 2.61
CA VAL A 103 -10.45 -14.15 3.31
C VAL A 103 -11.83 -14.23 3.91
N ASP A 104 -11.92 -14.10 5.22
CA ASP A 104 -13.21 -13.91 5.90
C ASP A 104 -13.70 -12.46 5.72
N VAL A 105 -14.34 -12.20 4.60
CA VAL A 105 -14.85 -10.88 4.22
C VAL A 105 -15.91 -10.33 5.18
N SER A 106 -16.51 -11.16 6.04
CA SER A 106 -17.48 -10.70 7.04
C SER A 106 -16.85 -9.77 8.09
N LYS A 107 -15.53 -9.84 8.24
CA LYS A 107 -14.74 -8.98 9.13
C LYS A 107 -14.21 -7.72 8.47
N ALA A 108 -14.47 -7.52 7.19
CA ALA A 108 -13.93 -6.39 6.44
C ALA A 108 -14.46 -5.05 6.96
N VAL A 109 -13.55 -4.10 7.11
CA VAL A 109 -13.86 -2.71 7.44
C VAL A 109 -13.54 -1.83 6.25
N HIS A 110 -14.48 -0.98 5.86
CA HIS A 110 -14.34 -0.05 4.76
C HIS A 110 -13.64 1.24 5.21
N PHE A 111 -12.67 1.68 4.42
CA PHE A 111 -12.01 2.98 4.59
C PHE A 111 -12.72 4.01 3.71
N GLU A 112 -13.81 4.55 4.23
CA GLU A 112 -14.53 5.65 3.57
C GLU A 112 -13.84 6.96 3.95
N LEU A 113 -13.37 7.70 2.94
CA LEU A 113 -12.56 8.90 3.09
C LEU A 113 -13.11 10.03 2.23
N LYS A 114 -13.09 11.23 2.76
CA LYS A 114 -13.31 12.44 1.96
C LYS A 114 -12.03 12.83 1.23
N ARG A 115 -12.20 13.54 0.13
CA ARG A 115 -11.09 14.14 -0.60
C ARG A 115 -10.14 14.90 0.33
N GLY A 116 -8.86 14.58 0.29
CA GLY A 116 -7.81 15.15 1.13
C GLY A 116 -7.58 14.40 2.44
N GLU A 117 -8.45 13.47 2.83
CA GLU A 117 -8.19 12.57 3.96
C GLU A 117 -7.28 11.41 3.53
N CYS A 118 -6.63 10.78 4.49
CA CYS A 118 -5.78 9.62 4.22
C CYS A 118 -6.02 8.50 5.24
N SER A 119 -5.74 7.28 4.81
CA SER A 119 -5.58 6.12 5.68
C SER A 119 -4.14 5.66 5.68
N LEU A 120 -3.74 4.98 6.77
CA LEU A 120 -2.44 4.33 6.88
C LEU A 120 -2.65 2.86 7.23
N HIS A 121 -1.88 1.99 6.62
CA HIS A 121 -1.96 0.57 6.88
C HIS A 121 -0.59 -0.12 6.82
N ASP A 122 -0.42 -1.14 7.66
CA ASP A 122 0.77 -2.01 7.66
C ASP A 122 0.86 -2.77 6.33
N SER A 123 2.06 -2.98 5.85
CA SER A 123 2.33 -3.71 4.59
C SER A 123 1.77 -5.13 4.56
N ARG A 124 1.56 -5.74 5.72
CA ARG A 124 1.07 -7.12 5.90
C ARG A 124 -0.44 -7.21 6.13
N ILE A 125 -1.15 -6.08 6.17
CA ILE A 125 -2.60 -6.14 6.36
C ILE A 125 -3.28 -6.64 5.08
N ILE A 126 -4.18 -7.59 5.24
CA ILE A 126 -5.00 -8.08 4.14
C ILE A 126 -5.98 -6.98 3.77
N HIS A 127 -5.93 -6.54 2.52
CA HIS A 127 -6.81 -5.51 2.00
C HIS A 127 -7.21 -5.76 0.56
N GLY A 128 -8.28 -5.12 0.15
CA GLY A 128 -8.84 -5.25 -1.19
C GLY A 128 -9.85 -4.14 -1.45
N ALA A 129 -10.53 -4.18 -2.58
CA ALA A 129 -11.57 -3.20 -2.88
C ALA A 129 -12.52 -3.72 -3.95
N ASP A 130 -13.82 -3.45 -3.80
CA ASP A 130 -14.82 -3.80 -4.80
C ASP A 130 -14.67 -2.97 -6.08
N ALA A 131 -15.36 -3.39 -7.13
CA ALA A 131 -15.46 -2.61 -8.37
C ALA A 131 -16.21 -1.30 -8.11
N ASN A 132 -15.94 -0.30 -8.94
CA ASN A 132 -16.72 0.94 -8.93
C ASN A 132 -18.04 0.73 -9.70
N THR A 133 -19.15 0.73 -8.97
CA THR A 133 -20.50 0.61 -9.55
C THR A 133 -21.25 1.95 -9.57
N SER A 134 -20.61 3.03 -9.15
CA SER A 134 -21.19 4.37 -9.04
C SER A 134 -20.89 5.25 -10.27
N PRO A 135 -21.60 6.35 -10.44
CA PRO A 135 -21.29 7.37 -11.46
C PRO A 135 -20.06 8.23 -11.10
N ASN A 136 -19.49 8.05 -9.91
CA ASN A 136 -18.39 8.89 -9.43
C ASN A 136 -17.07 8.12 -9.56
N ARG A 137 -16.03 8.80 -10.06
CA ARG A 137 -14.68 8.25 -10.05
C ARG A 137 -14.16 8.07 -8.61
N LEU A 138 -13.38 7.03 -8.38
CA LEU A 138 -12.49 6.95 -7.24
C LEU A 138 -11.06 7.14 -7.75
N CYS A 139 -10.30 8.00 -7.11
CA CYS A 139 -8.85 8.08 -7.32
C CYS A 139 -8.16 8.31 -5.98
N GLY A 140 -7.16 7.49 -5.70
CA GLY A 140 -6.29 7.61 -4.55
C GLY A 140 -4.82 7.60 -4.95
N TYR A 141 -3.97 8.09 -4.05
CA TYR A 141 -2.52 8.11 -4.24
C TYR A 141 -1.86 7.31 -3.12
N THR A 142 -1.21 6.22 -3.47
CA THR A 142 -0.53 5.33 -2.53
C THR A 142 0.94 5.69 -2.40
N MET A 143 1.43 5.67 -1.17
CA MET A 143 2.81 6.02 -0.82
C MET A 143 3.31 5.03 0.25
N PRO A 144 3.94 3.92 -0.12
CA PRO A 144 4.57 3.03 0.84
C PRO A 144 5.91 3.60 1.33
N TYR A 145 6.03 3.70 2.66
CA TYR A 145 7.22 4.13 3.38
C TYR A 145 7.80 2.99 4.19
N PHE A 146 9.10 3.04 4.45
CA PHE A 146 9.80 2.06 5.27
C PHE A 146 10.80 2.74 6.21
N ALA A 147 11.05 2.12 7.37
CA ALA A 147 12.14 2.55 8.24
C ALA A 147 13.49 2.20 7.60
N THR A 148 14.44 3.14 7.59
CA THR A 148 15.71 2.97 6.86
C THR A 148 16.68 1.94 7.42
N ASN A 149 16.35 1.29 8.56
CA ASN A 149 17.03 0.10 9.05
C ASN A 149 16.63 -1.18 8.30
N ILE A 150 15.65 -1.11 7.41
CA ILE A 150 15.29 -2.19 6.49
C ILE A 150 16.21 -2.10 5.28
N GLU A 151 16.93 -3.18 5.00
CA GLU A 151 17.78 -3.30 3.82
C GLU A 151 16.92 -3.66 2.60
N SER A 152 17.07 -2.89 1.54
CA SER A 152 16.51 -3.18 0.21
C SER A 152 17.55 -3.88 -0.64
N TYR A 153 17.19 -4.99 -1.28
CA TYR A 153 18.10 -5.79 -2.12
C TYR A 153 18.04 -5.33 -3.58
N PRO A 154 18.97 -4.45 -4.04
CA PRO A 154 18.93 -3.89 -5.39
C PRO A 154 19.10 -4.95 -6.48
N ASP A 155 19.83 -6.02 -6.23
CA ASP A 155 20.03 -7.11 -7.18
C ASP A 155 18.75 -7.91 -7.45
N LYS A 156 17.82 -7.90 -6.50
CA LYS A 156 16.49 -8.49 -6.65
C LYS A 156 15.49 -7.51 -7.29
N ASN A 157 15.87 -6.25 -7.41
CA ASN A 157 15.03 -5.17 -7.92
C ASN A 157 15.85 -4.19 -8.77
N PRO A 158 16.44 -4.58 -9.89
CA PRO A 158 17.39 -3.75 -10.63
C PRO A 158 16.80 -2.42 -11.14
N ASN A 159 15.48 -2.36 -11.31
CA ASN A 159 14.77 -1.17 -11.74
C ASN A 159 14.08 -0.41 -10.59
N PHE A 160 14.22 -0.88 -9.37
CA PHE A 160 13.55 -0.29 -8.22
C PHE A 160 14.41 0.84 -7.64
N LYS A 161 13.78 2.00 -7.47
CA LYS A 161 14.45 3.20 -6.95
C LYS A 161 13.75 3.62 -5.67
N VAL A 162 14.51 3.76 -4.60
CA VAL A 162 14.03 4.26 -3.32
C VAL A 162 14.56 5.67 -3.06
N TRP A 163 13.85 6.45 -2.27
CA TRP A 163 14.21 7.81 -1.89
C TRP A 163 14.36 7.90 -0.37
N LEU A 164 15.38 8.62 0.10
CA LEU A 164 15.43 9.03 1.49
C LEU A 164 14.44 10.18 1.67
N ALA A 165 13.37 9.94 2.41
CA ALA A 165 12.30 10.91 2.63
C ALA A 165 12.62 11.83 3.82
N ARG A 166 13.16 11.26 4.91
CA ARG A 166 13.56 12.01 6.12
C ARG A 166 14.66 11.26 6.87
N GLY A 167 15.48 12.01 7.63
CA GLY A 167 16.51 11.46 8.51
C GLY A 167 17.72 10.92 7.75
N LYS A 168 18.25 9.78 8.18
CA LYS A 168 19.45 9.14 7.62
C LYS A 168 19.23 7.67 7.29
N ASP A 169 20.08 7.15 6.40
CA ASP A 169 20.13 5.73 6.13
C ASP A 169 20.78 4.96 7.29
N LEU A 170 20.24 3.78 7.63
CA LEU A 170 20.74 2.91 8.70
C LEU A 170 21.12 1.51 8.20
N ALA A 171 20.84 1.16 6.95
CA ALA A 171 21.06 -0.18 6.39
C ALA A 171 21.98 -0.20 5.16
N GLY A 172 22.51 0.94 4.71
CA GLY A 172 23.36 1.02 3.53
C GLY A 172 22.58 0.99 2.20
N ASN A 173 21.34 1.43 2.21
CA ASN A 173 20.50 1.51 1.02
C ASN A 173 21.02 2.54 0.01
N ARG A 174 20.74 2.30 -1.28
CA ARG A 174 21.05 3.25 -2.35
C ARG A 174 19.83 4.09 -2.69
N TYR A 175 19.86 5.36 -2.32
CA TYR A 175 18.78 6.30 -2.60
C TYR A 175 19.06 7.13 -3.85
N VAL A 176 18.00 7.42 -4.62
CA VAL A 176 18.09 8.19 -5.86
C VAL A 176 18.47 9.65 -5.61
N ASN A 177 18.04 10.21 -4.49
CA ASN A 177 18.22 11.60 -4.10
C ASN A 177 19.46 11.85 -3.20
N GLN A 178 20.25 10.84 -2.95
CA GLN A 178 21.57 10.97 -2.32
C GLN A 178 22.66 10.83 -3.41
N LYS A 179 23.57 11.81 -3.44
CA LYS A 179 24.77 11.80 -4.31
C LYS A 179 25.95 11.25 -3.55
#